data_7195499a34005299084d8805a88f4a1b
#
_entry.id   7195499a34005299084d8805a88f4a1b
#
_cell.length_a   1.000
_cell.length_b   1.000
_cell.length_c   1.000
_cell.angle_alpha   90.00
_cell.angle_beta   90.00
_cell.angle_gamma   90.00
#
_symmetry.space_group_name_H-M   'P 1'
#
loop_
_entity.id
_entity.type
_entity.pdbx_description
1 polymer ?
#
loop_
_entity_poly.entity_id
_entity_poly.type
_entity_poly.pdbx_seq_one_letter_code
_entity_poly.pdbx_strand_id
1 'polypeptide(L)'
;ALTELMARIPGTPIYCTHNAIDSITGHHHHPEWNFQPVKAGDSLDIGNGKQLVFIETPMLHWPDSMMTYMTEDAVLFSNDAFGQHYCDEHLFNDEVDQTELMEQCQRYYANILTPFSPLVTAKIKEVLGFNLPVSMVATSHGIVWREDPTQIILKYLEWADHYQEDRITLFYDSMSNN
;
A
#
# COMPACT_ATOMS: atom_id res chain seq x y z
N ALA A 1 13.55 -3.15 11.96
CA ALA A 1 14.10 -2.39 10.80
C ALA A 1 14.25 -0.91 11.12
N LEU A 2 13.16 -0.16 11.42
CA LEU A 2 13.23 1.30 11.60
C LEU A 2 14.19 1.72 12.73
N THR A 3 14.14 1.08 13.90
CA THR A 3 15.04 1.38 15.03
C THR A 3 16.51 1.22 14.65
N GLU A 4 16.85 0.16 13.91
CA GLU A 4 18.22 -0.07 13.44
C GLU A 4 18.64 0.98 12.40
N LEU A 5 17.74 1.36 11.49
CA LEU A 5 18.01 2.41 10.51
C LEU A 5 18.28 3.74 11.22
N MET A 6 17.43 4.15 12.15
CA MET A 6 17.58 5.41 12.88
C MET A 6 18.84 5.44 13.75
N ALA A 7 19.29 4.28 14.24
CA ALA A 7 20.57 4.20 14.94
C ALA A 7 21.79 4.46 14.02
N ARG A 8 21.65 4.15 12.71
CA ARG A 8 22.71 4.40 11.71
C ARG A 8 22.70 5.82 11.16
N ILE A 9 21.53 6.47 11.12
CA ILE A 9 21.32 7.82 10.60
C ILE A 9 20.60 8.71 11.64
N PRO A 10 21.20 8.95 12.80
CA PRO A 10 20.55 9.66 13.90
C PRO A 10 20.16 11.09 13.50
N GLY A 11 19.00 11.53 13.95
CA GLY A 11 18.48 12.88 13.66
C GLY A 11 17.88 13.09 12.28
N THR A 12 17.94 12.09 11.40
CA THR A 12 17.26 12.16 10.08
C THR A 12 15.76 12.34 10.28
N PRO A 13 15.11 13.25 9.51
CA PRO A 13 13.67 13.46 9.61
C PRO A 13 12.89 12.24 9.16
N ILE A 14 11.79 11.94 9.86
CA ILE A 14 10.81 10.91 9.54
C ILE A 14 9.54 11.62 9.09
N TYR A 15 9.30 11.67 7.78
CA TYR A 15 8.06 12.22 7.22
C TYR A 15 6.94 11.19 7.35
N CYS A 16 5.87 11.55 8.05
CA CYS A 16 4.78 10.63 8.35
C CYS A 16 3.47 11.39 8.57
N THR A 17 2.33 10.69 8.60
CA THR A 17 1.07 11.31 9.02
C THR A 17 1.11 11.67 10.50
N HIS A 18 0.23 12.57 10.94
CA HIS A 18 0.14 12.91 12.36
C HIS A 18 -0.17 11.67 13.22
N ASN A 19 -1.06 10.80 12.75
CA ASN A 19 -1.41 9.56 13.46
C ASN A 19 -0.24 8.57 13.54
N ALA A 20 0.66 8.59 12.55
CA ALA A 20 1.82 7.71 12.53
C ALA A 20 2.84 8.02 13.63
N ILE A 21 2.87 9.24 14.17
CA ILE A 21 3.73 9.60 15.30
C ILE A 21 3.38 8.71 16.50
N ASP A 22 2.10 8.59 16.81
CA ASP A 22 1.63 7.76 17.94
C ASP A 22 1.91 6.27 17.67
N SER A 23 1.63 5.79 16.45
CA SER A 23 1.89 4.41 16.04
C SER A 23 3.37 4.05 16.13
N ILE A 24 4.24 4.87 15.54
CA ILE A 24 5.69 4.66 15.52
C ILE A 24 6.26 4.73 16.95
N THR A 25 5.83 5.73 17.73
CA THR A 25 6.25 5.88 19.12
C THR A 25 5.80 4.69 19.97
N GLY A 26 4.57 4.21 19.79
CA GLY A 26 4.04 3.05 20.50
C GLY A 26 4.80 1.75 20.18
N HIS A 27 5.22 1.58 18.93
CA HIS A 27 5.96 0.38 18.51
C HIS A 27 7.46 0.42 18.82
N HIS A 28 8.08 1.58 18.71
CA HIS A 28 9.54 1.70 18.79
C HIS A 28 10.05 2.36 20.08
N HIS A 29 9.16 3.01 20.86
CA HIS A 29 9.47 3.67 22.12
C HIS A 29 10.53 4.78 22.01
N HIS A 30 10.53 5.50 20.88
CA HIS A 30 11.47 6.59 20.60
C HIS A 30 10.72 7.91 20.28
N PRO A 31 10.08 8.55 21.28
CA PRO A 31 9.35 9.81 21.07
C PRO A 31 10.24 10.99 20.70
N GLU A 32 11.56 10.86 20.92
CA GLU A 32 12.58 11.85 20.61
C GLU A 32 13.01 11.88 19.14
N TRP A 33 12.53 10.95 18.31
CA TRP A 33 12.86 10.94 16.88
C TRP A 33 12.32 12.19 16.19
N ASN A 34 13.02 12.62 15.14
CA ASN A 34 12.69 13.84 14.39
C ASN A 34 11.49 13.63 13.46
N PHE A 35 10.28 13.54 14.01
CA PHE A 35 9.06 13.41 13.24
C PHE A 35 8.72 14.71 12.54
N GLN A 36 8.39 14.62 11.24
CA GLN A 36 7.92 15.69 10.39
C GLN A 36 6.53 15.33 9.87
N PRO A 37 5.45 15.76 10.56
CA PRO A 37 4.11 15.42 10.12
C PRO A 37 3.78 16.12 8.80
N VAL A 38 3.25 15.34 7.87
CA VAL A 38 2.81 15.79 6.54
C VAL A 38 1.35 15.49 6.32
N LYS A 39 0.75 16.20 5.35
CA LYS A 39 -0.64 16.04 4.94
C LYS A 39 -0.74 15.73 3.45
N ALA A 40 -1.92 15.28 3.02
CA ALA A 40 -2.19 15.09 1.61
C ALA A 40 -1.93 16.38 0.80
N GLY A 41 -1.13 16.26 -0.24
CA GLY A 41 -0.70 17.35 -1.10
C GLY A 41 0.59 18.07 -0.66
N ASP A 42 1.10 17.82 0.54
CA ASP A 42 2.43 18.30 0.91
C ASP A 42 3.48 17.62 0.03
N SER A 43 4.58 18.33 -0.24
CA SER A 43 5.67 17.82 -1.04
C SER A 43 7.03 18.06 -0.42
N LEU A 44 7.98 17.19 -0.75
CA LEU A 44 9.37 17.28 -0.33
C LEU A 44 10.28 17.23 -1.56
N ASP A 45 11.09 18.27 -1.77
CA ASP A 45 12.17 18.24 -2.75
C ASP A 45 13.30 17.34 -2.24
N ILE A 46 13.62 16.31 -3.01
CA ILE A 46 14.72 15.36 -2.70
C ILE A 46 15.96 15.61 -3.57
N GLY A 47 15.99 16.72 -4.29
CA GLY A 47 17.10 17.11 -5.18
C GLY A 47 16.99 16.50 -6.57
N ASN A 48 17.84 16.98 -7.47
CA ASN A 48 17.91 16.55 -8.87
C ASN A 48 16.58 16.72 -9.65
N GLY A 49 15.74 17.67 -9.26
CA GLY A 49 14.44 17.90 -9.85
C GLY A 49 13.35 16.92 -9.42
N LYS A 50 13.60 16.05 -8.46
CA LYS A 50 12.66 15.04 -7.98
C LYS A 50 11.94 15.51 -6.73
N GLN A 51 10.65 15.22 -6.66
CA GLN A 51 9.81 15.53 -5.51
C GLN A 51 9.05 14.29 -5.04
N LEU A 52 8.85 14.21 -3.74
CA LEU A 52 7.89 13.30 -3.12
C LEU A 52 6.62 14.07 -2.78
N VAL A 53 5.47 13.57 -3.19
CA VAL A 53 4.14 14.10 -2.81
C VAL A 53 3.47 13.09 -1.89
N PHE A 54 2.97 13.58 -0.75
CA PHE A 54 2.36 12.72 0.26
C PHE A 54 0.84 12.64 0.07
N ILE A 55 0.28 11.45 0.24
CA ILE A 55 -1.14 11.15 0.06
C ILE A 55 -1.61 10.36 1.26
N GLU A 56 -2.28 11.02 2.20
CA GLU A 56 -2.85 10.33 3.35
C GLU A 56 -3.96 9.37 2.90
N THR A 57 -3.89 8.13 3.37
CA THR A 57 -4.85 7.07 3.05
C THR A 57 -5.37 6.41 4.33
N PRO A 58 -5.93 7.19 5.28
CA PRO A 58 -6.34 6.67 6.57
C PRO A 58 -7.34 5.53 6.41
N MET A 59 -7.16 4.47 7.20
CA MET A 59 -7.92 3.22 7.18
C MET A 59 -7.76 2.37 5.89
N LEU A 60 -6.64 2.59 5.17
CA LEU A 60 -6.22 1.68 4.11
C LEU A 60 -4.88 0.97 4.49
N HIS A 61 -4.76 0.02 5.44
CA HIS A 61 -5.95 -0.31 6.27
C HIS A 61 -5.77 0.17 7.71
N TRP A 62 -4.75 0.94 8.01
CA TRP A 62 -4.45 1.50 9.33
C TRP A 62 -4.79 3.01 9.38
N PRO A 63 -5.06 3.57 10.59
CA PRO A 63 -5.39 4.99 10.75
C PRO A 63 -4.28 5.94 10.27
N ASP A 64 -3.05 5.48 10.26
CA ASP A 64 -1.82 6.20 9.93
C ASP A 64 -1.31 5.95 8.52
N SER A 65 -2.02 5.15 7.72
CA SER A 65 -1.62 4.79 6.36
C SER A 65 -1.41 6.02 5.47
N MET A 66 -0.36 5.96 4.67
CA MET A 66 0.03 7.00 3.72
C MET A 66 0.67 6.37 2.48
N MET A 67 0.37 6.90 1.32
CA MET A 67 1.12 6.67 0.08
C MET A 67 2.05 7.83 -0.18
N THR A 68 3.11 7.59 -0.94
CA THR A 68 4.05 8.63 -1.38
C THR A 68 4.27 8.49 -2.88
N TYR A 69 4.11 9.57 -3.62
CA TYR A 69 4.30 9.59 -5.05
C TYR A 69 5.59 10.35 -5.41
N MET A 70 6.47 9.71 -6.17
CA MET A 70 7.69 10.32 -6.71
C MET A 70 7.42 10.82 -8.13
N THR A 71 7.47 12.13 -8.32
CA THR A 71 6.94 12.80 -9.51
C THR A 71 7.66 12.44 -10.80
N GLU A 72 8.97 12.58 -10.85
CA GLU A 72 9.76 12.46 -12.08
C GLU A 72 9.88 11.03 -12.59
N ASP A 73 9.88 10.08 -11.68
CA ASP A 73 9.94 8.66 -12.04
C ASP A 73 8.54 8.03 -12.13
N ALA A 74 7.50 8.80 -11.79
CA ALA A 74 6.10 8.37 -11.79
C ALA A 74 5.87 7.10 -10.95
N VAL A 75 6.54 7.00 -9.78
CA VAL A 75 6.47 5.85 -8.88
C VAL A 75 5.54 6.15 -7.72
N LEU A 76 4.53 5.30 -7.54
CA LEU A 76 3.66 5.31 -6.37
C LEU A 76 4.15 4.29 -5.34
N PHE A 77 4.70 4.75 -4.22
CA PHE A 77 4.95 3.94 -3.04
C PHE A 77 3.63 3.82 -2.27
N SER A 78 2.99 2.68 -2.41
CA SER A 78 1.59 2.52 -1.97
C SER A 78 1.43 2.01 -0.56
N ASN A 79 2.52 1.80 0.18
CA ASN A 79 2.50 1.10 1.45
C ASN A 79 1.89 -0.31 1.27
N ASP A 80 0.96 -0.73 2.12
CA ASP A 80 0.34 -2.06 2.04
C ASP A 80 -0.70 -2.19 0.92
N ALA A 81 -1.24 -1.06 0.43
CA ALA A 81 -2.20 -1.09 -0.65
C ALA A 81 -1.57 -1.69 -1.92
N PHE A 82 -2.35 -2.52 -2.61
CA PHE A 82 -1.95 -3.24 -3.82
C PHE A 82 -0.88 -4.32 -3.61
N GLY A 83 -0.44 -4.53 -2.36
CA GLY A 83 0.44 -5.60 -1.95
C GLY A 83 -0.28 -6.94 -1.82
N GLN A 84 0.49 -8.01 -1.59
CA GLN A 84 -0.02 -9.37 -1.43
C GLN A 84 0.86 -10.15 -0.45
N HIS A 85 0.28 -11.18 0.17
CA HIS A 85 1.06 -12.17 0.91
C HIS A 85 1.56 -13.25 -0.08
N TYR A 86 2.51 -12.84 -0.92
CA TYR A 86 3.09 -13.68 -1.95
C TYR A 86 4.61 -13.48 -1.97
N CYS A 87 5.34 -14.56 -2.05
CA CYS A 87 6.80 -14.57 -2.09
C CYS A 87 7.26 -15.36 -3.33
N ASP A 88 8.04 -14.70 -4.15
CA ASP A 88 8.67 -15.27 -5.33
C ASP A 88 10.16 -14.90 -5.34
N GLU A 89 10.95 -15.54 -6.18
CA GLU A 89 12.34 -15.15 -6.42
C GLU A 89 12.46 -13.89 -7.30
N HIS A 90 11.36 -13.51 -7.97
CA HIS A 90 11.25 -12.33 -8.81
C HIS A 90 10.57 -11.18 -8.05
N LEU A 91 10.91 -9.95 -8.47
CA LEU A 91 10.40 -8.75 -7.81
C LEU A 91 9.18 -8.15 -8.51
N PHE A 92 9.07 -8.32 -9.83
CA PHE A 92 8.12 -7.59 -10.65
C PHE A 92 7.00 -8.47 -11.20
N ASN A 93 5.84 -7.85 -11.39
CA ASN A 93 4.63 -8.54 -11.82
C ASN A 93 4.75 -9.23 -13.19
N ASP A 94 5.55 -8.71 -14.11
CA ASP A 94 5.81 -9.31 -15.44
C ASP A 94 6.76 -10.53 -15.40
N GLU A 95 7.30 -10.83 -14.25
CA GLU A 95 8.26 -11.95 -14.07
C GLU A 95 7.65 -13.16 -13.36
N VAL A 96 6.39 -13.06 -12.87
CA VAL A 96 5.72 -14.10 -12.08
C VAL A 96 4.46 -14.61 -12.76
N ASP A 97 3.91 -15.73 -12.28
CA ASP A 97 2.62 -16.26 -12.76
C ASP A 97 1.49 -15.28 -12.43
N GLN A 98 0.84 -14.78 -13.48
CA GLN A 98 -0.21 -13.75 -13.35
C GLN A 98 -1.48 -14.29 -12.66
N THR A 99 -1.78 -15.57 -12.84
CA THR A 99 -2.95 -16.20 -12.21
C THR A 99 -2.74 -16.29 -10.71
N GLU A 100 -1.61 -16.85 -10.30
CA GLU A 100 -1.24 -16.96 -8.90
C GLU A 100 -1.16 -15.58 -8.23
N LEU A 101 -0.48 -14.62 -8.86
CA LEU A 101 -0.36 -13.26 -8.35
C LEU A 101 -1.74 -12.63 -8.10
N MET A 102 -2.64 -12.72 -9.07
CA MET A 102 -3.97 -12.11 -8.96
C MET A 102 -4.84 -12.81 -7.89
N GLU A 103 -4.73 -14.13 -7.76
CA GLU A 103 -5.39 -14.87 -6.67
C GLU A 103 -4.90 -14.43 -5.29
N GLN A 104 -3.60 -14.21 -5.12
CA GLN A 104 -3.04 -13.73 -3.86
C GLN A 104 -3.44 -12.28 -3.57
N CYS A 105 -3.54 -11.42 -4.58
CA CYS A 105 -4.08 -10.06 -4.43
C CYS A 105 -5.53 -10.08 -3.98
N GLN A 106 -6.36 -10.89 -4.63
CA GLN A 106 -7.78 -11.02 -4.27
C GLN A 106 -7.95 -11.58 -2.85
N ARG A 107 -7.14 -12.57 -2.48
CA ARG A 107 -7.13 -13.13 -1.13
C ARG A 107 -6.74 -12.10 -0.08
N TYR A 108 -5.71 -11.30 -0.37
CA TYR A 108 -5.28 -10.22 0.51
C TYR A 108 -6.41 -9.19 0.69
N TYR A 109 -7.01 -8.73 -0.42
CA TYR A 109 -8.13 -7.79 -0.39
C TYR A 109 -9.30 -8.33 0.41
N ALA A 110 -9.71 -9.56 0.13
CA ALA A 110 -10.86 -10.19 0.77
C ALA A 110 -10.70 -10.32 2.29
N ASN A 111 -9.50 -10.65 2.75
CA ASN A 111 -9.24 -10.87 4.17
C ASN A 111 -9.04 -9.58 4.97
N ILE A 112 -8.52 -8.53 4.34
CA ILE A 112 -8.04 -7.33 5.05
C ILE A 112 -8.87 -6.10 4.70
N LEU A 113 -9.16 -5.88 3.41
CA LEU A 113 -9.71 -4.61 2.94
C LEU A 113 -11.24 -4.60 2.77
N THR A 114 -11.88 -5.76 2.68
CA THR A 114 -13.34 -5.84 2.48
C THR A 114 -14.15 -4.97 3.46
N PRO A 115 -13.84 -4.91 4.77
CA PRO A 115 -14.58 -4.05 5.69
C PRO A 115 -14.43 -2.56 5.39
N PHE A 116 -13.37 -2.19 4.67
CA PHE A 116 -13.01 -0.81 4.34
C PHE A 116 -13.35 -0.43 2.89
N SER A 117 -14.03 -1.28 2.12
CA SER A 117 -14.32 -1.08 0.69
C SER A 117 -14.88 0.31 0.34
N PRO A 118 -15.80 0.93 1.11
CA PRO A 118 -16.25 2.29 0.82
C PRO A 118 -15.13 3.34 0.89
N LEU A 119 -14.19 3.17 1.83
CA LEU A 119 -13.02 4.06 2.00
C LEU A 119 -12.00 3.81 0.88
N VAL A 120 -11.78 2.54 0.51
CA VAL A 120 -10.95 2.16 -0.65
C VAL A 120 -11.43 2.86 -1.90
N THR A 121 -12.74 2.73 -2.22
CA THR A 121 -13.34 3.38 -3.38
C THR A 121 -13.16 4.89 -3.37
N ALA A 122 -13.45 5.54 -2.24
CA ALA A 122 -13.33 6.99 -2.11
C ALA A 122 -11.89 7.45 -2.33
N LYS A 123 -10.93 6.77 -1.70
CA LYS A 123 -9.52 7.15 -1.76
C LYS A 123 -8.90 6.88 -3.14
N ILE A 124 -9.21 5.74 -3.76
CA ILE A 124 -8.70 5.46 -5.12
C ILE A 124 -9.26 6.49 -6.11
N LYS A 125 -10.55 6.83 -6.03
CA LYS A 125 -11.13 7.88 -6.88
C LYS A 125 -10.47 9.24 -6.67
N GLU A 126 -10.11 9.58 -5.43
CA GLU A 126 -9.37 10.81 -5.12
C GLU A 126 -7.97 10.78 -5.79
N VAL A 127 -7.22 9.69 -5.62
CA VAL A 127 -5.88 9.54 -6.22
C VAL A 127 -5.93 9.56 -7.74
N LEU A 128 -6.89 8.87 -8.36
CA LEU A 128 -7.11 8.92 -9.80
C LEU A 128 -7.52 10.32 -10.29
N GLY A 129 -8.23 11.07 -9.44
CA GLY A 129 -8.62 12.46 -9.73
C GLY A 129 -7.44 13.42 -9.87
N PHE A 130 -6.28 13.10 -9.30
CA PHE A 130 -5.05 13.87 -9.51
C PHE A 130 -4.47 13.70 -10.92
N ASN A 131 -4.94 12.70 -11.67
CA ASN A 131 -4.51 12.41 -13.04
C ASN A 131 -2.97 12.31 -13.20
N LEU A 132 -2.32 11.75 -12.19
CA LEU A 132 -0.88 11.55 -12.17
C LEU A 132 -0.51 10.34 -13.04
N PRO A 133 0.52 10.43 -13.88
CA PRO A 133 1.06 9.24 -14.54
C PRO A 133 1.62 8.28 -13.48
N VAL A 134 1.38 6.98 -13.65
CA VAL A 134 1.94 5.94 -12.78
C VAL A 134 2.63 4.90 -13.65
N SER A 135 3.96 4.88 -13.58
CA SER A 135 4.80 3.90 -14.27
C SER A 135 5.12 2.67 -13.41
N MET A 136 4.96 2.81 -12.09
CA MET A 136 5.24 1.74 -11.14
C MET A 136 4.41 1.94 -9.86
N VAL A 137 3.90 0.84 -9.31
CA VAL A 137 3.36 0.79 -7.94
C VAL A 137 4.30 -0.08 -7.10
N ALA A 138 5.04 0.56 -6.21
CA ALA A 138 5.97 -0.08 -5.28
C ALA A 138 5.27 -0.32 -3.94
N THR A 139 4.95 -1.56 -3.67
CA THR A 139 4.27 -2.02 -2.46
C THR A 139 5.26 -2.27 -1.32
N SER A 140 4.82 -2.22 -0.06
CA SER A 140 5.67 -2.51 1.10
C SER A 140 5.98 -4.00 1.25
N HIS A 141 5.19 -4.87 0.65
CA HIS A 141 5.37 -6.32 0.65
C HIS A 141 4.74 -6.96 -0.59
N GLY A 142 5.25 -8.15 -0.96
CA GLY A 142 4.84 -8.87 -2.15
C GLY A 142 5.51 -8.33 -3.42
N ILE A 143 4.82 -8.45 -4.54
CA ILE A 143 5.31 -8.14 -5.89
C ILE A 143 5.06 -6.68 -6.24
N VAL A 144 6.04 -6.04 -6.89
CA VAL A 144 5.99 -4.67 -7.41
C VAL A 144 5.35 -4.66 -8.80
N TRP A 145 4.46 -3.71 -9.05
CA TRP A 145 3.76 -3.56 -10.33
C TRP A 145 4.48 -2.55 -11.22
N ARG A 146 5.08 -3.02 -12.30
CA ARG A 146 5.72 -2.17 -13.34
C ARG A 146 5.10 -2.34 -14.72
N GLU A 147 4.60 -3.53 -15.07
CA GLU A 147 3.84 -3.73 -16.30
C GLU A 147 2.37 -3.49 -16.02
N ASP A 148 1.79 -2.52 -16.73
CA ASP A 148 0.41 -2.05 -16.53
C ASP A 148 0.06 -1.88 -15.03
N PRO A 149 0.75 -1.01 -14.29
CA PRO A 149 0.55 -0.88 -12.85
C PRO A 149 -0.86 -0.41 -12.48
N THR A 150 -1.63 0.10 -13.44
CA THR A 150 -3.02 0.51 -13.21
C THR A 150 -3.97 -0.67 -13.08
N GLN A 151 -3.60 -1.84 -13.58
CA GLN A 151 -4.44 -3.04 -13.52
C GLN A 151 -4.88 -3.38 -12.09
N ILE A 152 -3.96 -3.35 -11.13
CA ILE A 152 -4.30 -3.68 -9.73
C ILE A 152 -5.13 -2.58 -9.06
N ILE A 153 -4.93 -1.32 -9.42
CA ILE A 153 -5.75 -0.19 -8.94
C ILE A 153 -7.20 -0.37 -9.39
N LEU A 154 -7.40 -0.74 -10.65
CA LEU A 154 -8.73 -1.02 -11.20
C LEU A 154 -9.37 -2.26 -10.58
N LYS A 155 -8.58 -3.30 -10.27
CA LYS A 155 -9.07 -4.48 -9.55
C LYS A 155 -9.54 -4.15 -8.13
N TYR A 156 -8.84 -3.29 -7.43
CA TYR A 156 -9.29 -2.82 -6.12
C TYR A 156 -10.64 -2.08 -6.20
N LEU A 157 -10.88 -1.26 -7.24
CA LEU A 157 -12.17 -0.62 -7.46
C LEU A 157 -13.27 -1.65 -7.76
N GLU A 158 -12.98 -2.64 -8.60
CA GLU A 158 -13.90 -3.74 -8.92
C GLU A 158 -14.31 -4.50 -7.64
N TRP A 159 -13.33 -4.90 -6.82
CA TRP A 159 -13.59 -5.63 -5.57
C TRP A 159 -14.29 -4.78 -4.51
N ALA A 160 -14.04 -3.48 -4.50
CA ALA A 160 -14.66 -2.55 -3.58
C ALA A 160 -16.15 -2.27 -3.90
N ASP A 161 -16.57 -2.44 -5.13
CA ASP A 161 -17.94 -2.19 -5.59
C ASP A 161 -18.89 -3.38 -5.34
N HIS A 162 -18.65 -4.14 -4.25
CA HIS A 162 -19.49 -5.30 -3.88
C HIS A 162 -19.60 -6.35 -5.00
N TYR A 163 -18.47 -6.62 -5.66
CA TYR A 163 -18.39 -7.67 -6.68
C TYR A 163 -18.97 -8.98 -6.14
N GLN A 164 -19.97 -9.50 -6.82
CA GLN A 164 -20.60 -10.77 -6.51
C GLN A 164 -20.46 -11.72 -7.72
N GLU A 165 -19.92 -12.90 -7.45
CA GLU A 165 -19.92 -13.97 -8.45
C GLU A 165 -21.12 -14.88 -8.23
N ASP A 166 -21.73 -15.35 -9.31
CA ASP A 166 -22.73 -16.41 -9.28
C ASP A 166 -22.05 -17.75 -8.93
N ARG A 167 -21.77 -17.94 -7.63
CA ARG A 167 -21.15 -19.17 -7.13
C ARG A 167 -21.79 -19.63 -5.83
N ILE A 168 -21.70 -20.95 -5.59
CA ILE A 168 -22.05 -21.56 -4.31
C ILE A 168 -20.75 -21.90 -3.58
N THR A 169 -20.58 -21.37 -2.37
CA THR A 169 -19.47 -21.73 -1.49
C THR A 169 -19.95 -22.76 -0.49
N LEU A 170 -19.33 -23.94 -0.49
CA LEU A 170 -19.61 -25.01 0.46
C LEU A 170 -18.54 -24.99 1.55
N PHE A 171 -18.95 -24.71 2.78
CA PHE A 171 -18.11 -24.90 3.96
C PHE A 171 -18.38 -26.28 4.53
N TYR A 172 -17.34 -27.05 4.77
CA TYR A 172 -17.43 -28.35 5.43
C TYR A 172 -16.25 -28.53 6.39
N ASP A 173 -16.49 -29.25 7.45
CA ASP A 173 -15.46 -29.72 8.37
C ASP A 173 -15.44 -31.27 8.35
N SER A 174 -14.25 -31.82 8.50
CA SER A 174 -14.06 -33.27 8.61
C SER A 174 -13.61 -33.58 10.03
N MET A 175 -14.47 -34.26 10.78
CA MET A 175 -14.17 -34.68 12.16
C MET A 175 -13.17 -35.86 12.22
N SER A 176 -12.76 -36.41 11.09
CA SER A 176 -11.76 -37.46 10.99
C SER A 176 -10.86 -37.27 9.78
N ASN A 177 -9.61 -36.98 10.06
CA ASN A 177 -8.55 -37.16 9.06
C ASN A 177 -8.23 -38.66 8.97
N ASN A 178 -8.66 -39.31 7.92
CA ASN A 178 -8.15 -40.60 7.49
C ASN A 178 -7.06 -40.40 6.46
#